data_8a5099715b9d1810b3cd509ee64acb2d
#
_entry.id   8a5099715b9d1810b3cd509ee64acb2d
#
_cell.length_a   1.000
_cell.length_b   1.000
_cell.length_c   1.000
_cell.angle_alpha   90.00
_cell.angle_beta   90.00
_cell.angle_gamma   90.00
#
_symmetry.space_group_name_H-M   'P 1'
#
loop_
_entity.id
_entity.type
_entity.pdbx_description
1 polymer ?
#
loop_
_entity_poly.entity_id
_entity_poly.type
_entity_poly.pdbx_seq_one_letter_code
_entity_poly.pdbx_strand_id
1 'polypeptide(L)'
;MKKCMTVINATSRLAIAALLLLGMAFRSSAGETVIPPSDLPYGLSYEEWSAKWWQWYMGLETNHIEYVGNPDICSGPGSNVRFLYGAPATTTATRHVTIGPDIPLFFPIVGFIADNTACPVSDFGTNTGAQLAAELIGAWSEVSVTTCTIDGVAVEGLDNPVTSIYNIVSPPFSYTIAEKNSIISLVEGEDCIPGGMTIYPAVADAAYLMLAPLKPGKHTIAFVGVWGPVSAPNLQLDITYDVTVAP
;
A
#
# COMPACT_ATOMS: atom_id res chain seq x y z
N MET A 1 7.09 -79.13 16.58
CA MET A 1 7.65 -77.77 16.41
C MET A 1 6.69 -76.96 15.58
N LYS A 2 5.86 -76.10 16.21
CA LYS A 2 4.91 -75.22 15.51
C LYS A 2 5.52 -73.82 15.47
N LYS A 3 5.79 -73.31 14.26
CA LYS A 3 6.21 -71.91 14.03
C LYS A 3 5.02 -70.95 14.24
N CYS A 4 5.14 -70.05 15.17
CA CYS A 4 4.17 -68.99 15.37
C CYS A 4 4.52 -67.86 14.37
N MET A 5 3.61 -67.54 13.44
CA MET A 5 3.72 -66.44 12.50
C MET A 5 2.97 -65.26 13.09
N THR A 6 3.69 -64.24 13.45
CA THR A 6 3.11 -62.99 13.93
C THR A 6 2.61 -62.18 12.73
N VAL A 7 1.28 -62.03 12.61
CA VAL A 7 0.65 -61.15 11.62
C VAL A 7 0.75 -59.70 12.16
N ILE A 8 1.58 -58.88 11.56
CA ILE A 8 1.65 -57.47 11.85
C ILE A 8 0.49 -56.78 11.12
N ASN A 9 -0.46 -56.26 11.86
CA ASN A 9 -1.64 -55.59 11.36
C ASN A 9 -1.25 -54.34 10.54
N ALA A 10 -1.54 -54.35 9.24
CA ALA A 10 -1.30 -53.27 8.29
C ALA A 10 -2.17 -52.01 8.53
N THR A 11 -3.10 -52.07 9.47
CA THR A 11 -4.06 -50.95 9.73
C THR A 11 -3.48 -49.80 10.53
N SER A 12 -2.39 -50.00 11.30
CA SER A 12 -1.78 -48.94 12.09
C SER A 12 -0.87 -48.00 11.28
N ARG A 13 -0.42 -48.39 10.10
CA ARG A 13 0.42 -47.52 9.24
C ARG A 13 -0.37 -46.52 8.41
N LEU A 14 -1.63 -46.79 8.08
CA LEU A 14 -2.50 -45.88 7.36
C LEU A 14 -3.01 -44.70 8.23
N ALA A 15 -3.20 -44.95 9.53
CA ALA A 15 -3.67 -43.88 10.46
C ALA A 15 -2.60 -42.81 10.70
N ILE A 16 -1.30 -43.18 10.73
CA ILE A 16 -0.20 -42.22 10.93
C ILE A 16 0.04 -41.37 9.67
N ALA A 17 -0.13 -41.98 8.47
CA ALA A 17 -0.01 -41.20 7.22
C ALA A 17 -1.16 -40.21 7.01
N ALA A 18 -2.37 -40.56 7.47
CA ALA A 18 -3.52 -39.62 7.40
C ALA A 18 -3.40 -38.45 8.38
N LEU A 19 -2.79 -38.64 9.56
CA LEU A 19 -2.55 -37.52 10.51
C LEU A 19 -1.45 -36.58 10.03
N LEU A 20 -0.45 -37.05 9.29
CA LEU A 20 0.59 -36.22 8.71
C LEU A 20 0.10 -35.40 7.49
N LEU A 21 -0.94 -35.86 6.81
CA LEU A 21 -1.56 -35.11 5.71
C LEU A 21 -2.54 -34.03 6.18
N LEU A 22 -3.14 -34.15 7.37
CA LEU A 22 -3.98 -33.11 7.96
C LEU A 22 -3.16 -31.97 8.59
N GLY A 23 -1.87 -32.15 8.83
CA GLY A 23 -0.97 -31.13 9.39
C GLY A 23 -0.37 -30.17 8.35
N MET A 24 -0.60 -30.41 7.06
CA MET A 24 -0.31 -29.43 6.00
C MET A 24 -1.52 -28.49 5.81
N ALA A 25 -2.00 -27.90 6.90
CA ALA A 25 -2.89 -26.77 6.83
C ALA A 25 -2.10 -25.65 6.12
N PHE A 26 -2.59 -25.25 4.98
CA PHE A 26 -2.16 -24.18 4.13
C PHE A 26 -1.64 -22.99 4.95
N ARG A 27 -0.33 -22.88 5.10
CA ARG A 27 0.27 -21.61 5.43
C ARG A 27 0.18 -20.80 4.14
N SER A 28 -0.90 -20.04 3.98
CA SER A 28 -0.90 -18.92 3.05
C SER A 28 0.24 -18.01 3.51
N SER A 29 1.34 -18.00 2.80
CA SER A 29 2.42 -17.06 3.07
C SER A 29 1.96 -15.71 2.54
N ALA A 30 2.01 -14.66 3.36
CA ALA A 30 1.79 -13.29 2.86
C ALA A 30 2.76 -12.95 1.73
N GLY A 31 3.92 -13.62 1.68
CA GLY A 31 4.91 -13.50 0.62
C GLY A 31 4.44 -13.97 -0.77
N GLU A 32 3.41 -14.82 -0.88
CA GLU A 32 2.80 -15.17 -2.18
C GLU A 32 1.80 -14.09 -2.66
N THR A 33 1.34 -13.23 -1.77
CA THR A 33 0.33 -12.19 -2.07
C THR A 33 0.97 -10.85 -2.42
N VAL A 34 2.14 -10.54 -1.84
CA VAL A 34 2.86 -9.30 -2.13
C VAL A 34 3.82 -9.51 -3.29
N ILE A 35 3.68 -8.72 -4.33
CA ILE A 35 4.61 -8.72 -5.48
C ILE A 35 5.77 -7.79 -5.13
N PRO A 36 7.04 -8.27 -5.08
CA PRO A 36 8.16 -7.43 -4.70
C PRO A 36 8.48 -6.35 -5.75
N PRO A 37 9.10 -5.22 -5.37
CA PRO A 37 9.43 -4.13 -6.29
C PRO A 37 10.30 -4.55 -7.47
N SER A 38 11.15 -5.58 -7.31
CA SER A 38 12.02 -6.10 -8.36
C SER A 38 11.29 -6.72 -9.56
N ASP A 39 10.02 -7.09 -9.38
CA ASP A 39 9.29 -7.89 -10.38
C ASP A 39 8.56 -7.06 -11.45
N LEU A 40 8.69 -5.71 -11.41
CA LEU A 40 8.01 -4.79 -12.34
C LEU A 40 6.51 -5.14 -12.50
N PRO A 41 5.73 -5.10 -11.42
CA PRO A 41 4.36 -5.58 -11.44
C PRO A 41 3.53 -4.84 -12.49
N TYR A 42 2.82 -5.60 -13.31
CA TYR A 42 1.95 -5.06 -14.37
C TYR A 42 2.65 -4.12 -15.35
N GLY A 43 3.97 -4.31 -15.56
CA GLY A 43 4.77 -3.61 -16.55
C GLY A 43 5.25 -2.22 -16.15
N LEU A 44 5.07 -1.82 -14.88
CA LEU A 44 5.59 -0.58 -14.32
C LEU A 44 6.43 -0.87 -13.08
N SER A 45 7.41 -0.01 -12.81
CA SER A 45 8.16 -0.07 -11.57
C SER A 45 7.33 0.48 -10.39
N TYR A 46 7.74 0.17 -9.16
CA TYR A 46 7.08 0.74 -7.97
C TYR A 46 7.19 2.25 -7.93
N GLU A 47 8.27 2.82 -8.45
CA GLU A 47 8.47 4.27 -8.57
C GLU A 47 7.43 4.90 -9.50
N GLU A 48 7.14 4.24 -10.63
CA GLU A 48 6.10 4.68 -11.57
C GLU A 48 4.69 4.51 -10.96
N TRP A 49 4.45 3.40 -10.24
CA TRP A 49 3.19 3.19 -9.49
C TRP A 49 2.99 4.23 -8.39
N SER A 50 4.07 4.60 -7.70
CA SER A 50 4.06 5.67 -6.69
C SER A 50 3.57 6.99 -7.29
N ALA A 51 4.16 7.43 -8.40
CA ALA A 51 3.72 8.65 -9.09
C ALA A 51 2.23 8.59 -9.47
N LYS A 52 1.75 7.46 -10.00
CA LYS A 52 0.34 7.28 -10.36
C LYS A 52 -0.60 7.30 -9.16
N TRP A 53 -0.18 6.71 -8.03
CA TRP A 53 -0.97 6.75 -6.81
C TRP A 53 -1.15 8.18 -6.32
N TRP A 54 -0.07 8.98 -6.30
CA TRP A 54 -0.15 10.39 -5.88
C TRP A 54 -0.92 11.27 -6.87
N GLN A 55 -0.82 11.01 -8.18
CA GLN A 55 -1.64 11.68 -9.19
C GLN A 55 -3.14 11.47 -8.93
N TRP A 56 -3.53 10.23 -8.64
CA TRP A 56 -4.90 9.91 -8.27
C TRP A 56 -5.28 10.56 -6.94
N TYR A 57 -4.44 10.40 -5.91
CA TYR A 57 -4.72 10.88 -4.56
C TYR A 57 -4.90 12.40 -4.50
N MET A 58 -4.01 13.17 -5.12
CA MET A 58 -4.06 14.63 -5.14
C MET A 58 -5.20 15.19 -6.00
N GLY A 59 -5.74 14.39 -6.90
CA GLY A 59 -6.94 14.70 -7.69
C GLY A 59 -8.26 14.39 -6.99
N LEU A 60 -8.25 13.84 -5.76
CA LEU A 60 -9.47 13.51 -5.03
C LEU A 60 -10.17 14.76 -4.48
N GLU A 61 -11.50 14.69 -4.45
CA GLU A 61 -12.35 15.65 -3.74
C GLU A 61 -12.66 15.13 -2.32
N THR A 62 -12.51 15.98 -1.30
CA THR A 62 -12.69 15.60 0.11
C THR A 62 -14.11 15.19 0.49
N ASN A 63 -15.09 15.61 -0.28
CA ASN A 63 -16.50 15.26 -0.12
C ASN A 63 -16.91 13.98 -0.88
N HIS A 64 -15.98 13.40 -1.67
CA HIS A 64 -16.19 12.17 -2.45
C HIS A 64 -14.95 11.27 -2.39
N ILE A 65 -14.56 10.87 -1.17
CA ILE A 65 -13.41 9.97 -1.01
C ILE A 65 -13.81 8.55 -1.37
N GLU A 66 -13.28 8.07 -2.46
CA GLU A 66 -13.33 6.66 -2.81
C GLU A 66 -12.19 5.92 -2.09
N TYR A 67 -12.52 4.95 -1.24
CA TYR A 67 -11.50 4.16 -0.55
C TYR A 67 -10.75 3.19 -1.46
N VAL A 68 -11.30 2.90 -2.64
CA VAL A 68 -10.66 2.12 -3.70
C VAL A 68 -10.75 2.92 -5.01
N GLY A 69 -9.62 3.39 -5.48
CA GLY A 69 -9.54 4.22 -6.68
C GLY A 69 -9.02 3.47 -7.90
N ASN A 70 -9.23 4.06 -9.05
CA ASN A 70 -8.74 3.54 -10.31
C ASN A 70 -7.61 4.44 -10.83
N PRO A 71 -6.40 3.92 -11.06
CA PRO A 71 -5.38 4.69 -11.75
C PRO A 71 -5.87 4.99 -13.18
N ASP A 72 -5.55 6.19 -13.68
CA ASP A 72 -5.87 6.57 -15.06
C ASP A 72 -4.93 5.83 -16.04
N ILE A 73 -5.17 4.54 -16.19
CA ILE A 73 -4.51 3.65 -17.16
C ILE A 73 -5.58 3.11 -18.08
N CYS A 74 -5.74 3.74 -19.23
CA CYS A 74 -6.85 3.45 -20.16
C CYS A 74 -6.81 2.04 -20.74
N SER A 75 -5.64 1.41 -20.87
CA SER A 75 -5.51 0.05 -21.43
C SER A 75 -4.11 -0.53 -21.21
N GLY A 76 -4.00 -1.85 -21.30
CA GLY A 76 -2.74 -2.59 -21.18
C GLY A 76 -2.51 -3.24 -19.83
N PRO A 77 -1.33 -3.80 -19.59
CA PRO A 77 -0.96 -4.38 -18.31
C PRO A 77 -1.14 -3.35 -17.18
N GLY A 78 -1.80 -3.75 -16.10
CA GLY A 78 -2.06 -2.87 -14.96
C GLY A 78 -3.33 -2.02 -15.02
N SER A 79 -4.08 -2.03 -16.12
CA SER A 79 -5.35 -1.26 -16.23
C SER A 79 -6.39 -1.67 -15.19
N ASN A 80 -6.28 -2.84 -14.58
CA ASN A 80 -7.14 -3.34 -13.51
C ASN A 80 -6.59 -3.12 -12.10
N VAL A 81 -5.36 -2.60 -11.91
CA VAL A 81 -4.84 -2.25 -10.58
C VAL A 81 -5.77 -1.23 -9.93
N ARG A 82 -6.02 -1.40 -8.63
CA ARG A 82 -6.77 -0.42 -7.83
C ARG A 82 -5.91 0.11 -6.71
N PHE A 83 -6.09 1.39 -6.42
CA PHE A 83 -5.40 2.07 -5.34
C PHE A 83 -6.25 2.04 -4.07
N LEU A 84 -5.64 1.76 -2.93
CA LEU A 84 -6.29 1.96 -1.64
C LEU A 84 -5.94 3.36 -1.11
N TYR A 85 -6.96 4.02 -0.58
CA TYR A 85 -6.82 5.34 0.01
C TYR A 85 -6.08 5.26 1.36
N GLY A 86 -5.09 6.13 1.56
CA GLY A 86 -4.47 6.37 2.86
C GLY A 86 -5.32 7.30 3.74
N ALA A 87 -4.66 8.29 4.34
CA ALA A 87 -5.30 9.43 5.00
C ALA A 87 -4.33 10.61 5.04
N PRO A 88 -4.81 11.87 5.00
CA PRO A 88 -3.94 13.05 5.00
C PRO A 88 -3.41 13.41 6.40
N ALA A 89 -3.97 12.82 7.45
CA ALA A 89 -3.65 13.13 8.83
C ALA A 89 -3.72 11.87 9.69
N THR A 90 -3.28 11.99 10.95
CA THR A 90 -3.39 10.92 11.95
C THR A 90 -4.82 10.33 11.97
N THR A 91 -4.91 9.05 11.69
CA THR A 91 -6.19 8.37 11.51
C THR A 91 -6.10 6.92 11.98
N THR A 92 -7.11 6.49 12.75
CA THR A 92 -7.43 5.07 12.99
C THR A 92 -8.78 4.79 12.36
N ALA A 93 -8.83 3.87 11.39
CA ALA A 93 -10.07 3.59 10.66
C ALA A 93 -10.16 2.15 10.17
N THR A 94 -11.38 1.62 10.18
CA THR A 94 -11.76 0.40 9.45
C THR A 94 -12.63 0.77 8.27
N ARG A 95 -12.30 0.25 7.08
CA ARG A 95 -12.98 0.53 5.83
C ARG A 95 -13.48 -0.78 5.21
N HIS A 96 -14.70 -0.76 4.71
CA HIS A 96 -15.31 -1.92 4.08
C HIS A 96 -15.44 -1.65 2.58
N VAL A 97 -14.79 -2.51 1.78
CA VAL A 97 -14.78 -2.35 0.33
C VAL A 97 -15.11 -3.67 -0.38
N THR A 98 -15.72 -3.56 -1.54
CA THR A 98 -15.96 -4.71 -2.42
C THR A 98 -15.25 -4.48 -3.74
N ILE A 99 -14.49 -5.47 -4.18
CA ILE A 99 -13.78 -5.46 -5.47
C ILE A 99 -14.17 -6.69 -6.30
N GLY A 100 -13.97 -6.59 -7.60
CA GLY A 100 -14.11 -7.73 -8.50
C GLY A 100 -12.98 -8.76 -8.32
N PRO A 101 -13.10 -9.95 -8.95
CA PRO A 101 -12.01 -10.89 -9.06
C PRO A 101 -10.87 -10.30 -9.91
N ASP A 102 -9.69 -10.87 -9.80
CA ASP A 102 -8.50 -10.53 -10.59
C ASP A 102 -8.05 -9.05 -10.48
N ILE A 103 -8.38 -8.41 -9.36
CA ILE A 103 -8.03 -7.01 -9.09
C ILE A 103 -6.79 -6.96 -8.18
N PRO A 104 -5.61 -6.53 -8.69
CA PRO A 104 -4.46 -6.19 -7.88
C PRO A 104 -4.69 -4.89 -7.10
N LEU A 105 -4.03 -4.78 -5.94
CA LEU A 105 -4.13 -3.59 -5.09
C LEU A 105 -2.76 -2.95 -4.90
N PHE A 106 -2.69 -1.61 -4.98
CA PHE A 106 -1.47 -0.85 -4.69
C PHE A 106 -1.76 0.27 -3.69
N PHE A 107 -0.93 0.39 -2.66
CA PHE A 107 -1.14 1.39 -1.62
C PHE A 107 0.13 1.71 -0.84
N PRO A 108 0.28 2.94 -0.31
CA PRO A 108 1.28 3.27 0.68
C PRO A 108 0.82 2.90 2.09
N ILE A 109 1.77 2.49 2.93
CA ILE A 109 1.58 2.33 4.38
C ILE A 109 1.64 3.69 5.06
N VAL A 110 2.68 4.46 4.76
CA VAL A 110 2.90 5.85 5.15
C VAL A 110 3.75 6.48 4.05
N GLY A 111 3.56 7.76 3.78
CA GLY A 111 4.33 8.44 2.75
C GLY A 111 4.17 9.94 2.77
N PHE A 112 5.05 10.58 2.05
CA PHE A 112 5.15 12.03 1.91
C PHE A 112 5.20 12.41 0.44
N ILE A 113 4.76 13.62 0.16
CA ILE A 113 4.94 14.29 -1.13
C ILE A 113 5.63 15.62 -0.88
N ALA A 114 6.54 15.99 -1.75
CA ALA A 114 7.14 17.30 -1.80
C ALA A 114 6.94 17.91 -3.20
N ASP A 115 6.59 19.16 -3.23
CA ASP A 115 6.43 19.95 -4.44
C ASP A 115 6.75 21.42 -4.15
N ASN A 116 6.44 22.31 -5.11
CA ASN A 116 6.72 23.72 -4.96
C ASN A 116 5.51 24.56 -4.53
N THR A 117 4.43 23.93 -4.08
CA THR A 117 3.23 24.67 -3.66
C THR A 117 3.45 25.45 -2.37
N ALA A 118 2.82 26.57 -2.25
CA ALA A 118 2.79 27.41 -1.05
C ALA A 118 1.53 28.27 -1.05
N CYS A 119 1.16 28.80 0.10
CA CYS A 119 0.10 29.79 0.28
C CYS A 119 0.70 31.16 0.62
N PRO A 120 0.46 32.20 -0.18
CA PRO A 120 -0.28 32.22 -1.46
C PRO A 120 0.52 31.65 -2.64
N VAL A 121 -0.14 31.46 -3.77
CA VAL A 121 0.49 30.95 -5.02
C VAL A 121 1.72 31.76 -5.47
N SER A 122 1.79 33.04 -5.11
CA SER A 122 2.96 33.91 -5.37
C SER A 122 4.25 33.43 -4.70
N ASP A 123 4.13 32.58 -3.69
CA ASP A 123 5.24 32.08 -2.87
C ASP A 123 5.69 30.67 -3.30
N PHE A 124 5.14 30.15 -4.41
CA PHE A 124 5.56 28.87 -4.97
C PHE A 124 7.08 28.80 -5.13
N GLY A 125 7.64 27.69 -4.66
CA GLY A 125 9.06 27.40 -4.77
C GLY A 125 9.52 27.15 -6.20
N THR A 126 10.81 26.95 -6.36
CA THR A 126 11.45 26.63 -7.63
C THR A 126 12.40 25.44 -7.53
N ASN A 127 12.19 24.59 -6.54
CA ASN A 127 13.00 23.38 -6.34
C ASN A 127 12.90 22.46 -7.54
N THR A 128 14.03 21.87 -7.89
CA THR A 128 14.07 20.78 -8.86
C THR A 128 13.57 19.48 -8.22
N GLY A 129 13.17 18.51 -9.03
CA GLY A 129 12.79 17.18 -8.50
C GLY A 129 13.87 16.53 -7.62
N ALA A 130 15.15 16.76 -7.93
CA ALA A 130 16.26 16.24 -7.12
C ALA A 130 16.36 16.91 -5.74
N GLN A 131 16.05 18.21 -5.65
CA GLN A 131 16.00 18.92 -4.36
C GLN A 131 14.82 18.45 -3.51
N LEU A 132 13.63 18.31 -4.13
CA LEU A 132 12.45 17.78 -3.46
C LEU A 132 12.68 16.33 -2.96
N ALA A 133 13.32 15.47 -3.75
CA ALA A 133 13.69 14.14 -3.32
C ALA A 133 14.64 14.14 -2.11
N ALA A 134 15.61 15.09 -2.08
CA ALA A 134 16.53 15.22 -0.97
C ALA A 134 15.83 15.65 0.33
N GLU A 135 14.81 16.49 0.25
CA GLU A 135 13.97 16.88 1.40
C GLU A 135 13.22 15.68 1.97
N LEU A 136 12.64 14.84 1.10
CA LEU A 136 11.88 13.65 1.50
C LEU A 136 12.76 12.59 2.19
N ILE A 137 14.01 12.42 1.76
CA ILE A 137 14.95 11.51 2.44
C ILE A 137 15.14 11.92 3.91
N GLY A 138 15.18 13.22 4.19
CA GLY A 138 15.23 13.75 5.55
C GLY A 138 14.00 13.38 6.36
N ALA A 139 12.79 13.62 5.81
CA ALA A 139 11.52 13.28 6.45
C ALA A 139 11.37 11.77 6.65
N TRP A 140 11.79 10.96 5.66
CA TRP A 140 11.74 9.50 5.75
C TRP A 140 12.60 8.93 6.87
N SER A 141 13.74 9.55 7.18
CA SER A 141 14.63 9.11 8.26
C SER A 141 13.96 9.14 9.65
N GLU A 142 12.84 9.86 9.79
CA GLU A 142 12.06 9.94 11.04
C GLU A 142 10.90 8.93 11.06
N VAL A 143 10.67 8.14 10.00
CA VAL A 143 9.65 7.08 10.01
C VAL A 143 10.10 5.97 10.96
N SER A 144 9.30 5.71 11.97
CA SER A 144 9.65 4.79 13.07
C SER A 144 8.94 3.43 12.96
N VAL A 145 7.79 3.37 12.29
CA VAL A 145 7.02 2.12 12.14
C VAL A 145 6.47 2.03 10.73
N THR A 146 6.67 0.87 10.11
CA THR A 146 5.92 0.41 8.93
C THR A 146 5.58 -1.05 9.12
N THR A 147 4.30 -1.38 9.22
CA THR A 147 3.83 -2.76 9.33
C THR A 147 2.61 -2.99 8.46
N CYS A 148 2.46 -4.20 7.96
CA CYS A 148 1.25 -4.63 7.26
C CYS A 148 0.99 -6.11 7.54
N THR A 149 -0.27 -6.47 7.68
CA THR A 149 -0.74 -7.85 7.70
C THR A 149 -1.80 -8.07 6.63
N ILE A 150 -1.79 -9.24 6.02
CA ILE A 150 -2.81 -9.68 5.07
C ILE A 150 -3.39 -10.97 5.63
N ASP A 151 -4.69 -10.96 5.94
CA ASP A 151 -5.38 -12.07 6.60
C ASP A 151 -4.68 -12.53 7.90
N GLY A 152 -4.14 -11.55 8.65
CA GLY A 152 -3.40 -11.78 9.89
C GLY A 152 -1.97 -12.28 9.72
N VAL A 153 -1.48 -12.45 8.49
CA VAL A 153 -0.08 -12.83 8.21
C VAL A 153 0.74 -11.59 7.93
N ALA A 154 1.83 -11.39 8.68
CA ALA A 154 2.70 -10.23 8.54
C ALA A 154 3.43 -10.24 7.17
N VAL A 155 3.56 -9.06 6.58
CA VAL A 155 4.40 -8.81 5.41
C VAL A 155 5.83 -8.62 5.89
N GLU A 156 6.73 -9.46 5.41
CA GLU A 156 8.16 -9.37 5.76
C GLU A 156 8.85 -8.20 5.04
N GLY A 157 9.96 -7.72 5.59
CA GLY A 157 10.79 -6.66 4.99
C GLY A 157 10.32 -5.24 5.28
N LEU A 158 9.37 -5.05 6.19
CA LEU A 158 8.89 -3.76 6.67
C LEU A 158 9.49 -3.34 8.02
N ASP A 159 10.22 -4.24 8.70
CA ASP A 159 10.69 -4.02 10.09
C ASP A 159 11.63 -2.82 10.26
N ASN A 160 12.31 -2.42 9.20
CA ASN A 160 13.18 -1.23 9.20
C ASN A 160 12.76 -0.33 8.03
N PRO A 161 12.00 0.75 8.31
CA PRO A 161 11.50 1.65 7.26
C PRO A 161 12.60 2.20 6.34
N VAL A 162 13.77 2.54 6.90
CA VAL A 162 14.87 3.19 6.16
C VAL A 162 15.57 2.25 5.18
N THR A 163 15.63 0.95 5.49
CA THR A 163 16.31 -0.05 4.64
C THR A 163 15.36 -1.00 3.96
N SER A 164 14.05 -0.80 4.12
CA SER A 164 13.03 -1.62 3.48
C SER A 164 13.13 -1.54 1.95
N ILE A 165 13.02 -2.67 1.28
CA ILE A 165 12.89 -2.72 -0.19
C ILE A 165 11.60 -2.05 -0.69
N TYR A 166 10.63 -1.86 0.19
CA TYR A 166 9.35 -1.22 -0.09
C TYR A 166 9.38 0.30 0.09
N ASN A 167 10.48 0.87 0.61
CA ASN A 167 10.68 2.32 0.61
C ASN A 167 11.06 2.78 -0.80
N ILE A 168 10.22 3.58 -1.39
CA ILE A 168 10.28 3.95 -2.82
C ILE A 168 10.16 5.46 -2.96
N VAL A 169 11.13 6.04 -3.64
CA VAL A 169 11.10 7.44 -4.09
C VAL A 169 10.63 7.49 -5.54
N SER A 170 9.58 8.24 -5.84
CA SER A 170 9.07 8.38 -7.21
C SER A 170 10.03 9.16 -8.11
N PRO A 171 9.97 8.99 -9.44
CA PRO A 171 10.49 9.99 -10.35
C PRO A 171 9.72 11.30 -10.18
N PRO A 172 10.25 12.45 -10.61
CA PRO A 172 9.47 13.68 -10.69
C PRO A 172 8.25 13.50 -11.58
N PHE A 173 7.08 13.87 -11.05
CA PHE A 173 5.80 13.76 -11.76
C PHE A 173 5.00 15.06 -11.67
N SER A 174 3.92 15.16 -12.44
CA SER A 174 2.91 16.21 -12.30
C SER A 174 1.62 15.60 -11.78
N TYR A 175 0.85 16.39 -11.02
CA TYR A 175 -0.52 16.07 -10.64
C TYR A 175 -1.43 17.26 -10.86
N THR A 176 -2.73 17.03 -10.97
CA THR A 176 -3.74 18.09 -11.11
C THR A 176 -4.61 18.11 -9.88
N ILE A 177 -4.74 19.26 -9.27
CA ILE A 177 -5.57 19.49 -8.07
C ILE A 177 -7.04 19.41 -8.49
N ALA A 178 -7.87 18.75 -7.67
CA ALA A 178 -9.32 18.70 -7.91
C ALA A 178 -9.90 20.12 -8.02
N GLU A 179 -10.89 20.31 -8.91
CA GLU A 179 -11.53 21.60 -9.18
C GLU A 179 -12.16 22.24 -7.92
N LYS A 180 -12.65 21.40 -7.01
CA LYS A 180 -13.32 21.80 -5.77
C LYS A 180 -13.00 20.83 -4.66
N ASN A 181 -13.08 21.31 -3.41
CA ASN A 181 -12.90 20.48 -2.23
C ASN A 181 -11.64 19.59 -2.34
N SER A 182 -10.56 20.17 -2.82
CA SER A 182 -9.31 19.45 -3.05
C SER A 182 -8.75 18.86 -1.76
N ILE A 183 -8.12 17.69 -1.85
CA ILE A 183 -7.43 17.08 -0.71
C ILE A 183 -6.24 17.94 -0.24
N ILE A 184 -5.68 18.77 -1.10
CA ILE A 184 -4.58 19.66 -0.74
C ILE A 184 -5.02 20.70 0.29
N SER A 185 -6.28 21.12 0.31
CA SER A 185 -6.81 22.04 1.32
C SER A 185 -6.83 21.44 2.73
N LEU A 186 -6.84 20.11 2.86
CA LEU A 186 -6.69 19.42 4.15
C LEU A 186 -5.24 19.39 4.64
N VAL A 187 -4.29 19.42 3.71
CA VAL A 187 -2.86 19.39 4.02
C VAL A 187 -2.34 20.79 4.32
N GLU A 188 -2.68 21.76 3.49
CA GLU A 188 -2.23 23.16 3.61
C GLU A 188 -3.14 24.00 4.52
N GLY A 189 -4.32 23.51 4.88
CA GLY A 189 -5.27 24.18 5.79
C GLY A 189 -6.03 25.36 5.20
N GLU A 190 -5.85 25.68 3.92
CA GLU A 190 -6.49 26.80 3.24
C GLU A 190 -6.74 26.51 1.75
N ASP A 191 -7.85 27.00 1.21
CA ASP A 191 -8.20 26.97 -0.22
C ASP A 191 -7.43 28.04 -1.03
N CYS A 192 -6.12 28.16 -0.80
CA CYS A 192 -5.31 29.19 -1.45
C CYS A 192 -4.72 28.76 -2.79
N ILE A 193 -4.74 27.47 -3.09
CA ILE A 193 -4.26 26.93 -4.36
C ILE A 193 -5.47 26.66 -5.25
N PRO A 194 -5.56 27.31 -6.44
CA PRO A 194 -6.71 27.14 -7.32
C PRO A 194 -6.93 25.71 -7.76
N GLY A 195 -8.18 25.24 -7.69
CA GLY A 195 -8.58 23.97 -8.30
C GLY A 195 -8.30 23.92 -9.80
N GLY A 196 -8.07 22.72 -10.32
CA GLY A 196 -7.68 22.50 -11.71
C GLY A 196 -6.23 22.84 -12.04
N MET A 197 -5.46 23.39 -11.09
CA MET A 197 -4.04 23.69 -11.30
C MET A 197 -3.23 22.42 -11.41
N THR A 198 -2.31 22.36 -12.40
CA THR A 198 -1.32 21.29 -12.52
C THR A 198 -0.02 21.73 -11.88
N ILE A 199 0.47 20.91 -10.94
CA ILE A 199 1.70 21.12 -10.19
C ILE A 199 2.81 20.25 -10.78
N TYR A 200 4.01 20.84 -10.94
CA TYR A 200 5.24 20.19 -11.38
C TYR A 200 6.47 20.97 -10.96
N PRO A 201 7.56 20.35 -10.53
CA PRO A 201 7.67 18.94 -10.21
C PRO A 201 7.05 18.61 -8.86
N ALA A 202 6.54 17.39 -8.73
CA ALA A 202 6.29 16.75 -7.45
C ALA A 202 7.13 15.49 -7.35
N VAL A 203 7.53 15.10 -6.14
CA VAL A 203 8.21 13.84 -5.82
C VAL A 203 7.57 13.26 -4.58
N ALA A 204 7.47 11.95 -4.51
CA ALA A 204 6.93 11.26 -3.34
C ALA A 204 7.91 10.21 -2.81
N ASP A 205 7.87 9.98 -1.51
CA ASP A 205 8.61 8.93 -0.80
C ASP A 205 7.67 8.21 0.15
N ALA A 206 7.56 6.89 0.05
CA ALA A 206 6.67 6.10 0.88
C ALA A 206 7.07 4.62 0.93
N ALA A 207 6.56 3.89 1.94
CA ALA A 207 6.54 2.45 1.93
C ALA A 207 5.30 1.95 1.18
N TYR A 208 5.49 1.30 0.02
CA TYR A 208 4.41 0.82 -0.83
C TYR A 208 4.33 -0.69 -0.87
N LEU A 209 3.12 -1.21 -1.04
CA LEU A 209 2.87 -2.61 -1.33
C LEU A 209 2.00 -2.76 -2.58
N MET A 210 2.37 -3.74 -3.43
CA MET A 210 1.55 -4.24 -4.52
C MET A 210 1.07 -5.64 -4.16
N LEU A 211 -0.24 -5.84 -4.09
CA LEU A 211 -0.82 -7.16 -3.89
C LEU A 211 -1.27 -7.77 -5.21
N ALA A 212 -0.90 -9.02 -5.42
CA ALA A 212 -1.55 -9.84 -6.43
C ALA A 212 -3.05 -9.97 -6.13
N PRO A 213 -3.89 -10.29 -7.13
CA PRO A 213 -5.32 -10.47 -6.90
C PRO A 213 -5.60 -11.45 -5.77
N LEU A 214 -6.42 -11.01 -4.82
CA LEU A 214 -6.90 -11.85 -3.73
C LEU A 214 -7.93 -12.85 -4.26
N LYS A 215 -8.03 -14.02 -3.62
CA LYS A 215 -9.04 -15.02 -3.99
C LYS A 215 -10.46 -14.51 -3.67
N PRO A 216 -11.50 -15.00 -4.36
CA PRO A 216 -12.87 -14.71 -3.95
C PRO A 216 -13.12 -15.03 -2.48
N GLY A 217 -13.73 -14.08 -1.76
CA GLY A 217 -14.00 -14.22 -0.33
C GLY A 217 -13.79 -12.92 0.46
N LYS A 218 -13.65 -13.08 1.77
CA LYS A 218 -13.37 -11.97 2.70
C LYS A 218 -11.90 -11.98 3.07
N HIS A 219 -11.29 -10.82 3.01
CA HIS A 219 -9.89 -10.59 3.35
C HIS A 219 -9.76 -9.37 4.27
N THR A 220 -8.69 -9.34 5.05
CA THR A 220 -8.34 -8.18 5.88
C THR A 220 -6.93 -7.73 5.54
N ILE A 221 -6.78 -6.45 5.21
CA ILE A 221 -5.49 -5.79 5.03
C ILE A 221 -5.40 -4.75 6.14
N ALA A 222 -4.45 -4.93 7.07
CA ALA A 222 -4.24 -3.98 8.16
C ALA A 222 -2.81 -3.45 8.11
N PHE A 223 -2.64 -2.14 8.15
CA PHE A 223 -1.32 -1.53 8.14
C PHE A 223 -1.20 -0.36 9.12
N VAL A 224 0.00 -0.23 9.67
CA VAL A 224 0.36 0.88 10.56
C VAL A 224 1.61 1.57 10.03
N GLY A 225 1.54 2.89 9.91
CA GLY A 225 2.65 3.77 9.59
C GLY A 225 2.79 4.86 10.64
N VAL A 226 4.00 5.10 11.14
CA VAL A 226 4.28 6.14 12.14
C VAL A 226 5.46 6.99 11.69
N TRP A 227 5.25 8.29 11.60
CA TRP A 227 6.30 9.29 11.44
C TRP A 227 6.51 10.02 12.77
N GLY A 228 7.76 10.17 13.15
CA GLY A 228 8.16 10.68 14.45
C GLY A 228 8.27 9.60 15.52
N PRO A 229 8.54 9.95 16.79
CA PRO A 229 8.66 9.03 17.89
C PRO A 229 7.34 8.30 18.18
N VAL A 230 7.38 7.00 18.41
CA VAL A 230 6.16 6.19 18.71
C VAL A 230 5.39 6.72 19.94
N SER A 231 6.09 7.31 20.91
CA SER A 231 5.47 7.88 22.11
C SER A 231 4.75 9.22 21.91
N ALA A 232 5.08 9.93 20.79
CA ALA A 232 4.50 11.21 20.43
C ALA A 232 4.63 11.39 18.90
N PRO A 233 3.84 10.67 18.10
CA PRO A 233 3.98 10.68 16.65
C PRO A 233 3.54 12.02 16.05
N ASN A 234 4.29 12.47 15.03
CA ASN A 234 3.87 13.58 14.18
C ASN A 234 2.69 13.16 13.27
N LEU A 235 2.73 11.91 12.79
CA LEU A 235 1.68 11.28 12.03
C LEU A 235 1.59 9.79 12.43
N GLN A 236 0.36 9.29 12.63
CA GLN A 236 0.09 7.87 12.80
C GLN A 236 -1.10 7.45 11.95
N LEU A 237 -0.87 6.51 11.09
CA LEU A 237 -1.91 5.83 10.31
C LEU A 237 -2.08 4.41 10.84
N ASP A 238 -3.30 4.04 11.22
CA ASP A 238 -3.69 2.70 11.66
C ASP A 238 -4.97 2.33 10.90
N ILE A 239 -4.78 1.71 9.74
CA ILE A 239 -5.85 1.50 8.76
C ILE A 239 -6.08 0.02 8.57
N THR A 240 -7.33 -0.38 8.69
CA THR A 240 -7.82 -1.72 8.35
C THR A 240 -8.77 -1.65 7.16
N TYR A 241 -8.55 -2.48 6.16
CA TYR A 241 -9.48 -2.74 5.08
C TYR A 241 -10.08 -4.14 5.21
N ASP A 242 -11.39 -4.21 5.38
CA ASP A 242 -12.19 -5.42 5.20
C ASP A 242 -12.61 -5.49 3.73
N VAL A 243 -11.90 -6.32 2.97
CA VAL A 243 -12.06 -6.45 1.52
C VAL A 243 -12.95 -7.65 1.22
N THR A 244 -14.04 -7.44 0.50
CA THR A 244 -14.84 -8.53 -0.08
C THR A 244 -14.48 -8.64 -1.56
N VAL A 245 -13.91 -9.77 -1.96
CA VAL A 245 -13.66 -10.09 -3.37
C VAL A 245 -14.87 -10.87 -3.88
N ALA A 246 -15.55 -10.30 -4.88
CA ALA A 246 -16.69 -10.96 -5.53
C ALA A 246 -16.26 -12.24 -6.25
N PRO A 247 -17.16 -13.25 -6.40
CA PRO A 247 -16.87 -14.47 -7.14
C PRO A 247 -16.69 -14.23 -8.64
#